data_b40ef7723fe84b3c2c23867b71ead98c
#
_entry.id   b40ef7723fe84b3c2c23867b71ead98c
#
_cell.length_a   1.000
_cell.length_b   1.000
_cell.length_c   1.000
_cell.angle_alpha   90.00
_cell.angle_beta   90.00
_cell.angle_gamma   90.00
#
_symmetry.space_group_name_H-M   'P 1'
#
loop_
_entity.id
_entity.type
_entity.pdbx_description
1 polymer ?
#
loop_
_entity_poly.entity_id
_entity_poly.type
_entity_poly.pdbx_seq_one_letter_code
_entity_poly.pdbx_strand_id
1 'polypeptide(L)'
;MKDLSVNLLLEFPEEHRVERVLWIDPGMRGLYAIDIRDANALPEFYQAEEIEKMRDAGEWRVVENDPWLLALADENISEVYRDKRDSAWETIRPLIFDQPAIFDAIARSEAVKRGMEESGVTKQTIYRFLRRYWQRCMNKIKTHIR
;
A
#
# COMPACT_ATOMS: atom_id res chain seq x y z
N MET A 1 6.06 1.89 -18.82
CA MET A 1 6.23 1.27 -17.47
C MET A 1 7.66 0.87 -17.11
N LYS A 2 8.59 0.97 -18.02
CA LYS A 2 9.98 0.54 -17.78
C LYS A 2 10.67 1.24 -16.61
N ASP A 3 10.36 2.50 -16.38
CA ASP A 3 10.97 3.35 -15.35
C ASP A 3 10.13 3.44 -14.09
N LEU A 4 9.09 2.63 -13.97
CA LEU A 4 8.31 2.51 -12.75
C LEU A 4 8.78 1.33 -11.92
N SER A 5 8.75 1.51 -10.61
CA SER A 5 9.13 0.47 -9.65
C SER A 5 8.16 0.45 -8.47
N VAL A 6 8.12 -0.67 -7.79
CA VAL A 6 7.31 -0.81 -6.56
C VAL A 6 7.81 0.20 -5.53
N ASN A 7 6.88 0.78 -4.80
CA ASN A 7 7.05 1.85 -3.80
C ASN A 7 7.19 3.27 -4.36
N LEU A 8 7.32 3.42 -5.67
CA LEU A 8 7.38 4.75 -6.27
C LEU A 8 6.09 5.53 -6.03
N LEU A 9 6.20 6.84 -5.84
CA LEU A 9 5.04 7.72 -5.71
C LEU A 9 4.77 8.46 -7.01
N LEU A 10 3.51 8.45 -7.43
CA LEU A 10 3.01 9.16 -8.62
C LEU A 10 2.08 10.26 -8.16
N GLU A 11 2.41 11.50 -8.48
CA GLU A 11 1.55 12.63 -8.18
C GLU A 11 0.64 12.95 -9.37
N PHE A 12 -0.66 13.06 -9.09
CA PHE A 12 -1.68 13.52 -10.03
C PHE A 12 -2.08 14.94 -9.63
N PRO A 13 -1.40 15.98 -10.15
CA PRO A 13 -1.53 17.34 -9.62
C PRO A 13 -2.95 17.91 -9.70
N GLU A 14 -3.64 17.66 -10.80
CA GLU A 14 -5.00 18.19 -11.00
C GLU A 14 -6.04 17.56 -10.08
N GLU A 15 -5.80 16.33 -9.66
CA GLU A 15 -6.69 15.61 -8.75
C GLU A 15 -6.25 15.73 -7.29
N HIS A 16 -5.16 16.42 -7.01
CA HIS A 16 -4.58 16.57 -5.68
C HIS A 16 -4.34 15.21 -5.00
N ARG A 17 -3.90 14.24 -5.78
CA ARG A 17 -3.75 12.86 -5.35
C ARG A 17 -2.30 12.40 -5.55
N VAL A 18 -1.80 11.61 -4.61
CA VAL A 18 -0.51 10.94 -4.72
C VAL A 18 -0.73 9.45 -4.49
N GLU A 19 -0.29 8.62 -5.41
CA GLU A 19 -0.45 7.18 -5.32
C GLU A 19 0.88 6.46 -5.25
N ARG A 20 0.94 5.43 -4.40
CA ARG A 20 2.10 4.55 -4.29
C ARG A 20 1.89 3.32 -5.16
N VAL A 21 2.89 2.98 -5.94
CA VAL A 21 2.90 1.74 -6.73
C VAL A 21 3.12 0.55 -5.80
N LEU A 22 2.18 -0.38 -5.78
CA LEU A 22 2.21 -1.55 -4.89
C LEU A 22 2.74 -2.81 -5.57
N TRP A 23 2.48 -2.95 -6.85
CA TRP A 23 2.83 -4.14 -7.60
C TRP A 23 2.82 -3.85 -9.11
N ILE A 24 3.77 -4.41 -9.80
CA ILE A 24 3.86 -4.29 -11.26
C ILE A 24 3.79 -5.69 -11.87
N ASP A 25 2.87 -5.89 -12.82
CA ASP A 25 2.73 -7.18 -13.47
C ASP A 25 4.03 -7.59 -14.17
N PRO A 26 4.55 -8.80 -13.94
CA PRO A 26 5.76 -9.29 -14.63
C PRO A 26 5.64 -9.26 -16.15
N GLY A 27 4.42 -9.43 -16.67
CA GLY A 27 4.14 -9.32 -18.10
C GLY A 27 3.92 -7.90 -18.60
N MET A 28 4.13 -6.88 -17.74
CA MET A 28 4.00 -5.46 -18.05
C MET A 28 2.60 -5.06 -18.53
N ARG A 29 1.56 -5.78 -18.08
CA ARG A 29 0.16 -5.48 -18.45
C ARG A 29 -0.44 -4.34 -17.64
N GLY A 30 0.08 -4.08 -16.46
CA GLY A 30 -0.41 -3.02 -15.60
C GLY A 30 0.22 -3.04 -14.23
N LEU A 31 -0.33 -2.23 -13.35
CA LEU A 31 0.15 -2.11 -11.98
C LEU A 31 -1.01 -1.86 -11.01
N TYR A 32 -0.79 -2.17 -9.74
CA TYR A 32 -1.67 -1.73 -8.66
C TYR A 32 -1.03 -0.55 -7.93
N ALA A 33 -1.86 0.42 -7.57
CA ALA A 33 -1.43 1.58 -6.80
C ALA A 33 -2.50 1.96 -5.77
N ILE A 34 -2.11 2.72 -4.76
CA ILE A 34 -3.02 3.19 -3.70
C ILE A 34 -2.76 4.66 -3.41
N ASP A 35 -3.83 5.44 -3.23
CA ASP A 35 -3.74 6.82 -2.78
C ASP A 35 -3.21 6.85 -1.34
N ILE A 36 -2.12 7.58 -1.10
CA ILE A 36 -1.49 7.62 0.22
C ILE A 36 -2.09 8.68 1.16
N ARG A 37 -2.97 9.52 0.65
CA ARG A 37 -3.59 10.61 1.43
C ARG A 37 -4.99 10.30 1.92
N ASP A 38 -5.68 9.38 1.26
CA ASP A 38 -7.04 9.00 1.63
C ASP A 38 -7.02 7.83 2.62
N ALA A 39 -7.52 8.07 3.83
CA ALA A 39 -7.57 7.04 4.88
C ALA A 39 -8.45 5.84 4.54
N ASN A 40 -9.33 5.99 3.54
CA ASN A 40 -10.24 4.92 3.10
C ASN A 40 -9.85 4.34 1.74
N ALA A 41 -8.69 4.70 1.20
CA ALA A 41 -8.25 4.23 -0.09
C ALA A 41 -8.07 2.71 -0.14
N LEU A 42 -8.31 2.15 -1.31
CA LEU A 42 -8.04 0.75 -1.61
C LEU A 42 -7.17 0.67 -2.86
N PRO A 43 -6.41 -0.42 -3.04
CA PRO A 43 -5.61 -0.61 -4.25
C PRO A 43 -6.49 -0.59 -5.49
N GLU A 44 -6.00 0.07 -6.54
CA GLU A 44 -6.66 0.12 -7.84
C GLU A 44 -5.70 -0.35 -8.93
N PHE A 45 -6.23 -1.04 -9.93
CA PHE A 45 -5.44 -1.52 -11.05
C PHE A 45 -5.47 -0.52 -12.20
N TYR A 46 -4.29 -0.20 -12.74
CA TYR A 46 -4.12 0.61 -13.94
C TYR A 46 -3.50 -0.24 -15.03
N GLN A 47 -4.13 -0.28 -16.20
CA GLN A 47 -3.53 -0.93 -17.36
C GLN A 47 -2.30 -0.15 -17.83
N ALA A 48 -1.30 -0.84 -18.35
CA ALA A 48 -0.06 -0.22 -18.80
C ALA A 48 -0.30 0.88 -19.85
N GLU A 49 -1.18 0.61 -20.80
CA GLU A 49 -1.57 1.61 -21.82
C GLU A 49 -2.12 2.87 -21.21
N GLU A 50 -3.00 2.71 -20.22
CA GLU A 50 -3.63 3.83 -19.52
C GLU A 50 -2.61 4.66 -18.76
N ILE A 51 -1.74 4.02 -17.99
CA ILE A 51 -0.69 4.68 -17.20
C ILE A 51 0.26 5.47 -18.11
N GLU A 52 0.67 4.89 -19.22
CA GLU A 52 1.57 5.56 -20.15
C GLU A 52 0.92 6.71 -20.90
N LYS A 53 -0.34 6.53 -21.28
CA LYS A 53 -1.13 7.58 -21.93
C LYS A 53 -1.32 8.78 -21.00
N MET A 54 -1.60 8.52 -19.72
CA MET A 54 -1.72 9.59 -18.73
C MET A 54 -0.38 10.31 -18.51
N ARG A 55 0.73 9.57 -18.51
CA ARG A 55 2.06 10.18 -18.41
C ARG A 55 2.32 11.13 -19.60
N ASP A 56 2.06 10.64 -20.81
CA ASP A 56 2.30 11.43 -22.03
C ASP A 56 1.44 12.68 -22.05
N ALA A 57 0.26 12.63 -21.45
CA ALA A 57 -0.64 13.78 -21.32
C ALA A 57 -0.26 14.70 -20.13
N GLY A 58 0.76 14.35 -19.37
CA GLY A 58 1.18 15.15 -18.22
C GLY A 58 0.28 15.03 -17.01
N GLU A 59 -0.57 13.99 -16.95
CA GLU A 59 -1.53 13.83 -15.87
C GLU A 59 -0.90 13.36 -14.56
N TRP A 60 0.25 12.71 -14.61
CA TRP A 60 1.01 12.36 -13.40
C TRP A 60 2.51 12.49 -13.61
N ARG A 61 3.22 12.62 -12.51
CA ARG A 61 4.69 12.69 -12.47
C ARG A 61 5.22 11.96 -11.26
N VAL A 62 6.48 11.52 -11.32
CA VAL A 62 7.14 10.86 -10.21
C VAL A 62 7.45 11.89 -9.10
N VAL A 63 7.18 11.52 -7.86
CA VAL A 63 7.52 12.32 -6.69
C VAL A 63 8.85 11.81 -6.14
N GLU A 64 9.85 12.70 -6.02
CA GLU A 64 11.17 12.32 -5.53
C GLU A 64 11.26 12.20 -4.01
N ASN A 65 10.42 12.95 -3.28
CA ASN A 65 10.46 12.98 -1.83
C ASN A 65 9.28 12.19 -1.24
N ASP A 66 9.57 10.99 -0.73
CA ASP A 66 8.59 10.17 -0.06
C ASP A 66 8.55 10.52 1.43
N PRO A 67 7.43 11.05 1.96
CA PRO A 67 7.37 11.46 3.37
C PRO A 67 7.57 10.29 4.34
N TRP A 68 7.30 9.07 3.92
CA TRP A 68 7.42 7.91 4.79
C TRP A 68 8.81 7.31 4.83
N LEU A 69 9.69 7.64 3.87
CA LEU A 69 11.09 7.20 3.89
C LEU A 69 11.89 7.86 5.02
N LEU A 70 11.45 9.04 5.46
CA LEU A 70 12.10 9.80 6.53
C LEU A 70 11.54 9.47 7.91
N ALA A 71 10.70 8.45 8.03
CA ALA A 71 10.10 8.08 9.31
C ALA A 71 11.16 7.56 10.30
N LEU A 72 10.79 7.60 11.58
CA LEU A 72 11.67 7.24 12.69
C LEU A 72 12.31 5.87 12.56
N ALA A 73 13.57 5.78 12.97
CA ALA A 73 14.26 4.51 13.14
C ALA A 73 13.61 3.73 14.28
N ASP A 74 13.75 2.40 14.22
CA ASP A 74 13.11 1.48 15.18
C ASP A 74 13.49 1.78 16.64
N GLU A 75 14.74 2.13 16.89
CA GLU A 75 15.24 2.43 18.24
C GLU A 75 14.61 3.67 18.87
N ASN A 76 13.96 4.52 18.08
CA ASN A 76 13.29 5.72 18.57
C ASN A 76 11.79 5.50 18.87
N ILE A 77 11.33 4.26 18.71
CA ILE A 77 9.93 3.90 18.93
C ILE A 77 9.78 3.32 20.34
N SER A 78 8.77 3.80 21.09
CA SER A 78 8.52 3.29 22.43
C SER A 78 8.16 1.81 22.42
N GLU A 79 8.37 1.11 23.54
CA GLU A 79 8.04 -0.31 23.67
C GLU A 79 6.57 -0.61 23.41
N VAL A 80 5.68 0.27 23.88
CA VAL A 80 4.23 0.13 23.63
C VAL A 80 3.93 0.16 22.13
N TYR A 81 4.54 1.08 21.40
CA TYR A 81 4.34 1.17 19.96
C TYR A 81 4.95 -0.01 19.21
N ARG A 82 6.08 -0.53 19.68
CA ARG A 82 6.68 -1.74 19.11
C ARG A 82 5.74 -2.94 19.24
N ASP A 83 5.14 -3.11 20.41
CA ASP A 83 4.20 -4.21 20.65
C ASP A 83 2.98 -4.10 19.75
N LYS A 84 2.42 -2.90 19.61
CA LYS A 84 1.29 -2.65 18.71
C LYS A 84 1.66 -2.89 17.25
N ARG A 85 2.84 -2.42 16.85
CA ARG A 85 3.36 -2.65 15.49
C ARG A 85 3.53 -4.14 15.22
N ASP A 86 4.12 -4.86 16.15
CA ASP A 86 4.38 -6.28 15.98
C ASP A 86 3.08 -7.08 15.94
N SER A 87 2.10 -6.70 16.75
CA SER A 87 0.77 -7.30 16.73
C SER A 87 0.06 -7.05 15.39
N ALA A 88 0.12 -5.81 14.88
CA ALA A 88 -0.45 -5.47 13.59
C ALA A 88 0.24 -6.25 12.46
N TRP A 89 1.56 -6.34 12.51
CA TRP A 89 2.36 -7.08 11.54
C TRP A 89 1.98 -8.55 11.51
N GLU A 90 1.90 -9.20 12.68
CA GLU A 90 1.52 -10.62 12.74
C GLU A 90 0.12 -10.86 12.20
N THR A 91 -0.79 -9.89 12.35
CA THR A 91 -2.15 -9.99 11.83
C THR A 91 -2.18 -9.98 10.30
N ILE A 92 -1.42 -9.07 9.66
CA ILE A 92 -1.48 -8.90 8.20
C ILE A 92 -0.43 -9.69 7.44
N ARG A 93 0.64 -10.13 8.09
CA ARG A 93 1.73 -10.84 7.42
C ARG A 93 1.26 -12.00 6.55
N PRO A 94 0.35 -12.88 7.01
CA PRO A 94 -0.12 -13.98 6.16
C PRO A 94 -0.89 -13.53 4.91
N LEU A 95 -1.41 -12.30 4.93
CA LEU A 95 -2.26 -11.78 3.84
C LEU A 95 -1.45 -11.06 2.77
N ILE A 96 -0.41 -10.31 3.17
CA ILE A 96 0.31 -9.39 2.27
C ILE A 96 1.20 -10.11 1.25
N PHE A 97 1.57 -11.36 1.49
CA PHE A 97 2.46 -12.09 0.58
C PHE A 97 1.72 -12.77 -0.58
N ASP A 98 0.40 -12.84 -0.53
CA ASP A 98 -0.39 -13.41 -1.62
C ASP A 98 -0.64 -12.35 -2.70
N GLN A 99 0.35 -12.11 -3.52
CA GLN A 99 0.32 -11.09 -4.56
C GLN A 99 0.21 -11.74 -5.95
N PRO A 100 -0.59 -11.18 -6.87
CA PRO A 100 -1.33 -9.92 -6.74
C PRO A 100 -2.73 -10.08 -6.11
N ALA A 101 -3.13 -11.27 -5.69
CA ALA A 101 -4.48 -11.56 -5.22
C ALA A 101 -4.96 -10.60 -4.11
N ILE A 102 -4.08 -10.23 -3.18
CA ILE A 102 -4.44 -9.32 -2.08
C ILE A 102 -4.88 -7.94 -2.57
N PHE A 103 -4.49 -7.53 -3.76
CA PHE A 103 -4.88 -6.25 -4.33
C PHE A 103 -6.23 -6.31 -5.05
N ASP A 104 -6.73 -7.51 -5.37
CA ASP A 104 -8.04 -7.71 -5.97
C ASP A 104 -9.13 -7.66 -4.90
N ALA A 105 -10.21 -6.91 -5.16
CA ALA A 105 -11.25 -6.68 -4.15
C ALA A 105 -11.92 -7.97 -3.65
N ILE A 106 -12.22 -8.91 -4.53
CA ILE A 106 -12.89 -10.16 -4.16
C ILE A 106 -11.94 -11.07 -3.38
N ALA A 107 -10.75 -11.30 -3.92
CA ALA A 107 -9.74 -12.14 -3.28
C ALA A 107 -9.32 -11.56 -1.92
N ARG A 108 -9.16 -10.23 -1.84
CA ARG A 108 -8.86 -9.53 -0.59
C ARG A 108 -9.95 -9.74 0.45
N SER A 109 -11.21 -9.61 0.05
CA SER A 109 -12.35 -9.81 0.97
C SER A 109 -12.33 -11.21 1.60
N GLU A 110 -12.03 -12.23 0.80
CA GLU A 110 -11.91 -13.60 1.29
C GLU A 110 -10.71 -13.78 2.21
N ALA A 111 -9.57 -13.19 1.85
CA ALA A 111 -8.37 -13.25 2.67
C ALA A 111 -8.57 -12.57 4.03
N VAL A 112 -9.21 -11.41 4.03
CA VAL A 112 -9.53 -10.68 5.27
C VAL A 112 -10.47 -11.49 6.16
N LYS A 113 -11.45 -12.15 5.58
CA LYS A 113 -12.37 -13.02 6.33
C LYS A 113 -11.62 -14.15 7.05
N ARG A 114 -10.68 -14.80 6.35
CA ARG A 114 -9.82 -15.82 6.97
C ARG A 114 -8.97 -15.22 8.08
N GLY A 115 -8.40 -14.03 7.83
CA GLY A 115 -7.60 -13.32 8.83
C GLY A 115 -8.36 -12.99 10.10
N MET A 116 -9.63 -12.63 9.97
CA MET A 116 -10.53 -12.39 11.11
C MET A 116 -10.72 -13.66 11.93
N GLU A 117 -10.96 -14.77 11.26
CA GLU A 117 -11.16 -16.06 11.91
C GLU A 117 -9.91 -16.54 12.66
N GLU A 118 -8.74 -16.33 12.08
CA GLU A 118 -7.47 -16.77 12.65
C GLU A 118 -6.96 -15.87 13.77
N SER A 119 -7.16 -14.56 13.65
CA SER A 119 -6.59 -13.58 14.59
C SER A 119 -7.56 -13.07 15.64
N GLY A 120 -8.87 -13.18 15.38
CA GLY A 120 -9.90 -12.56 16.22
C GLY A 120 -10.00 -11.05 16.09
N VAL A 121 -9.27 -10.47 15.15
CA VAL A 121 -9.25 -9.02 14.88
C VAL A 121 -10.39 -8.65 13.94
N THR A 122 -11.00 -7.49 14.15
CA THR A 122 -12.13 -7.05 13.32
C THR A 122 -11.72 -6.72 11.89
N LYS A 123 -12.68 -6.78 10.98
CA LYS A 123 -12.50 -6.42 9.58
C LYS A 123 -11.93 -5.00 9.44
N GLN A 124 -12.51 -4.04 10.13
CA GLN A 124 -12.09 -2.64 10.06
C GLN A 124 -10.64 -2.47 10.49
N THR A 125 -10.24 -3.18 11.53
CA THR A 125 -8.86 -3.12 12.03
C THR A 125 -7.88 -3.74 11.04
N ILE A 126 -8.23 -4.88 10.45
CA ILE A 126 -7.37 -5.52 9.43
C ILE A 126 -7.18 -4.58 8.23
N TYR A 127 -8.26 -3.99 7.71
CA TYR A 127 -8.16 -3.04 6.60
C TYR A 127 -7.34 -1.82 6.96
N ARG A 128 -7.46 -1.31 8.18
CA ARG A 128 -6.63 -0.19 8.66
C ARG A 128 -5.15 -0.55 8.65
N PHE A 129 -4.79 -1.73 9.11
CA PHE A 129 -3.40 -2.21 9.09
C PHE A 129 -2.89 -2.36 7.66
N LEU A 130 -3.68 -2.96 6.78
CA LEU A 130 -3.31 -3.13 5.36
C LEU A 130 -3.09 -1.78 4.69
N ARG A 131 -3.99 -0.82 4.87
CA ARG A 131 -3.84 0.52 4.29
C ARG A 131 -2.57 1.20 4.78
N ARG A 132 -2.33 1.20 6.07
CA ARG A 132 -1.12 1.80 6.64
C ARG A 132 0.15 1.17 6.08
N TYR A 133 0.16 -0.15 5.98
CA TYR A 133 1.27 -0.87 5.39
C TYR A 133 1.51 -0.43 3.94
N TRP A 134 0.47 -0.44 3.13
CA TRP A 134 0.58 -0.08 1.72
C TRP A 134 0.89 1.40 1.49
N GLN A 135 0.25 2.28 2.24
CA GLN A 135 0.44 3.72 2.09
C GLN A 135 1.80 4.20 2.59
N ARG A 136 2.44 3.43 3.45
CA ARG A 136 3.67 3.82 4.17
C ARG A 136 4.88 2.98 3.80
N CYS A 137 5.11 2.77 2.51
CA CYS A 137 6.27 2.07 1.93
C CYS A 137 6.30 0.55 2.13
N MET A 138 5.18 -0.07 2.47
CA MET A 138 5.14 -1.53 2.72
C MET A 138 6.24 -1.96 3.69
N ASN A 139 6.35 -1.27 4.80
CA ASN A 139 7.40 -1.46 5.79
C ASN A 139 6.78 -1.80 7.15
N LYS A 140 7.28 -2.87 7.78
CA LYS A 140 6.81 -3.31 9.09
C LYS A 140 6.84 -2.19 10.14
N ILE A 141 7.91 -1.39 10.18
CA ILE A 141 8.08 -0.31 11.16
C ILE A 141 6.94 0.70 11.11
N LYS A 142 6.40 0.96 9.91
CA LYS A 142 5.39 2.01 9.70
C LYS A 142 3.96 1.52 9.71
N THR A 143 3.75 0.23 9.93
CA THR A 143 2.41 -0.38 9.87
C THR A 143 1.44 0.23 10.88
N HIS A 144 1.93 0.68 12.05
CA HIS A 144 1.08 1.20 13.12
C HIS A 144 1.41 2.64 13.56
N ILE A 145 2.38 3.31 12.97
CA ILE A 145 2.74 4.69 13.32
C ILE A 145 1.63 5.63 12.83
N ARG A 146 1.25 6.57 13.67
CA ARG A 146 0.19 7.56 13.38
C ARG A 146 0.66 8.68 12.47
#